data_28603242b590da6c08e152c3defbb947
#
_entry.id   28603242b590da6c08e152c3defbb947
#
_cell.length_a   1.000
_cell.length_b   1.000
_cell.length_c   1.000
_cell.angle_alpha   90.00
_cell.angle_beta   90.00
_cell.angle_gamma   90.00
#
_symmetry.space_group_name_H-M   'P 1'
#
loop_
_entity.id
_entity.type
_entity.pdbx_description
1 polymer ?
#
loop_
_entity_poly.entity_id
_entity_poly.type
_entity_poly.pdbx_seq_one_letter_code
_entity_poly.pdbx_strand_id
1 'polypeptide(L)'
;MAVTAAMVKELRETTGAGMMDCKKALAATDGDMEKAVEFLREKGLAGAAKKAGRIAAEGIVDTAMSADEKTAVVVEVDAETDFVAKNAKFQAYVADVAAQALASSAADMDSFMAEKWAKDTTLTVKEALSSQISIIGENMNIRRFEKVTEENGFVASYIHAGGKIGVLVDVETDVINDAVKEMARNVAMQAAALKPTFTNRDEVSPEFIEHEKAILIAQIQNDPKEASKPEKVIQGMIQGRINKELKEFCLMDQVYVKAEDGKQSVSQYVASVAKANNANITIKKFVRFETGEGMEKKEENFAEEVAKQMGK
;
A
#
# COMPACT_ATOMS: atom_id res chain seq x y z
N MET A 1 -1.38 -5.85 46.94
CA MET A 1 -0.55 -4.65 47.21
C MET A 1 -1.32 -3.40 46.79
N ALA A 2 -1.09 -2.25 47.44
CA ALA A 2 -1.73 -1.00 46.96
C ALA A 2 -1.07 -0.56 45.65
N VAL A 3 -1.88 -0.35 44.60
CA VAL A 3 -1.40 0.15 43.28
C VAL A 3 -0.91 1.58 43.43
N THR A 4 0.38 1.82 43.20
CA THR A 4 1.01 3.13 43.31
C THR A 4 1.03 3.86 41.95
N ALA A 5 1.14 5.21 41.98
CA ALA A 5 1.31 5.99 40.73
C ALA A 5 2.58 5.64 39.97
N ALA A 6 3.65 5.24 40.67
CA ALA A 6 4.91 4.78 40.07
C ALA A 6 4.72 3.49 39.27
N MET A 7 4.04 2.50 39.82
CA MET A 7 3.71 1.26 39.13
C MET A 7 2.87 1.49 37.87
N VAL A 8 1.88 2.40 37.95
CA VAL A 8 1.05 2.77 36.80
C VAL A 8 1.87 3.43 35.70
N LYS A 9 2.80 4.30 36.09
CA LYS A 9 3.73 4.97 35.15
C LYS A 9 4.64 3.97 34.47
N GLU A 10 5.26 3.06 35.24
CA GLU A 10 6.16 2.01 34.75
C GLU A 10 5.44 1.08 33.77
N LEU A 11 4.24 0.59 34.13
CA LEU A 11 3.44 -0.26 33.26
C LEU A 11 3.04 0.45 31.97
N ARG A 12 2.74 1.75 32.04
CA ARG A 12 2.43 2.57 30.86
C ARG A 12 3.66 2.78 29.96
N GLU A 13 4.83 3.02 30.53
CA GLU A 13 6.08 3.17 29.78
C GLU A 13 6.45 1.87 29.07
N THR A 14 6.22 0.71 29.71
CA THR A 14 6.51 -0.60 29.17
C THR A 14 5.52 -1.03 28.06
N THR A 15 4.22 -0.74 28.24
CA THR A 15 3.16 -1.28 27.38
C THR A 15 2.58 -0.27 26.39
N GLY A 16 2.82 1.03 26.60
CA GLY A 16 2.17 2.10 25.84
C GLY A 16 0.66 2.26 26.10
N ALA A 17 0.06 1.43 26.95
CA ALA A 17 -1.36 1.44 27.24
C ALA A 17 -1.81 2.73 27.97
N GLY A 18 -3.11 3.01 27.94
CA GLY A 18 -3.69 4.17 28.62
C GLY A 18 -3.53 4.10 30.14
N MET A 19 -3.30 5.24 30.80
CA MET A 19 -3.07 5.33 32.27
C MET A 19 -4.17 4.63 33.09
N MET A 20 -5.44 4.79 32.69
CA MET A 20 -6.56 4.15 33.38
C MET A 20 -6.63 2.64 33.17
N ASP A 21 -6.18 2.17 32.00
CA ASP A 21 -6.11 0.74 31.70
C ASP A 21 -4.97 0.09 32.48
N CYS A 22 -3.81 0.73 32.57
CA CYS A 22 -2.70 0.28 33.42
C CYS A 22 -3.13 0.21 34.90
N LYS A 23 -3.82 1.23 35.40
CA LYS A 23 -4.34 1.22 36.78
C LYS A 23 -5.33 0.07 37.02
N LYS A 24 -6.25 -0.18 36.08
CA LYS A 24 -7.20 -1.29 36.16
C LYS A 24 -6.50 -2.64 36.09
N ALA A 25 -5.52 -2.80 35.21
CA ALA A 25 -4.73 -4.04 35.09
C ALA A 25 -4.00 -4.36 36.39
N LEU A 26 -3.26 -3.39 36.94
CA LEU A 26 -2.57 -3.54 38.23
C LEU A 26 -3.53 -3.87 39.38
N ALA A 27 -4.70 -3.24 39.42
CA ALA A 27 -5.70 -3.52 40.43
C ALA A 27 -6.28 -4.95 40.30
N ALA A 28 -6.47 -5.43 39.07
CA ALA A 28 -6.98 -6.78 38.82
C ALA A 28 -5.94 -7.87 39.08
N THR A 29 -4.66 -7.53 39.13
CA THR A 29 -3.53 -8.46 39.34
C THR A 29 -2.80 -8.23 40.65
N ASP A 30 -3.43 -7.56 41.62
CA ASP A 30 -2.89 -7.26 42.95
C ASP A 30 -1.50 -6.58 42.93
N GLY A 31 -1.22 -5.80 41.88
CA GLY A 31 0.04 -5.07 41.67
C GLY A 31 1.15 -5.93 41.03
N ASP A 32 0.85 -7.13 40.57
CA ASP A 32 1.79 -7.97 39.81
C ASP A 32 1.98 -7.40 38.40
N MET A 33 3.19 -6.92 38.11
CA MET A 33 3.51 -6.26 36.82
C MET A 33 3.43 -7.21 35.63
N GLU A 34 3.94 -8.43 35.75
CA GLU A 34 3.93 -9.41 34.67
C GLU A 34 2.50 -9.83 34.31
N LYS A 35 1.69 -10.15 35.32
CA LYS A 35 0.26 -10.45 35.11
C LYS A 35 -0.52 -9.25 34.60
N ALA A 36 -0.15 -8.03 34.99
CA ALA A 36 -0.78 -6.83 34.47
C ALA A 36 -0.49 -6.61 32.99
N VAL A 37 0.71 -6.94 32.52
CA VAL A 37 1.05 -6.96 31.08
C VAL A 37 0.19 -7.99 30.34
N GLU A 38 0.08 -9.23 30.85
CA GLU A 38 -0.77 -10.27 30.27
C GLU A 38 -2.24 -9.86 30.22
N PHE A 39 -2.76 -9.30 31.31
CA PHE A 39 -4.13 -8.77 31.36
C PHE A 39 -4.39 -7.69 30.31
N LEU A 40 -3.42 -6.78 30.10
CA LEU A 40 -3.53 -5.74 29.08
C LEU A 40 -3.50 -6.35 27.66
N ARG A 41 -2.72 -7.40 27.44
CA ARG A 41 -2.67 -8.12 26.14
C ARG A 41 -4.02 -8.80 25.86
N GLU A 42 -4.57 -9.55 26.80
CA GLU A 42 -5.89 -10.19 26.65
C GLU A 42 -6.99 -9.18 26.38
N LYS A 43 -6.97 -8.06 27.12
CA LYS A 43 -7.92 -6.97 26.94
C LYS A 43 -7.74 -6.27 25.59
N GLY A 44 -6.50 -6.15 25.12
CA GLY A 44 -6.15 -5.61 23.80
C GLY A 44 -6.73 -6.45 22.68
N LEU A 45 -6.56 -7.77 22.73
CA LEU A 45 -7.15 -8.70 21.78
C LEU A 45 -8.68 -8.61 21.75
N ALA A 46 -9.33 -8.58 22.92
CA ALA A 46 -10.79 -8.43 23.01
C ALA A 46 -11.26 -7.05 22.49
N GLY A 47 -10.47 -5.99 22.71
CA GLY A 47 -10.73 -4.65 22.22
C GLY A 47 -10.60 -4.54 20.70
N ALA A 48 -9.58 -5.17 20.13
CA ALA A 48 -9.38 -5.27 18.70
C ALA A 48 -10.51 -6.04 18.01
N ALA A 49 -10.91 -7.18 18.56
CA ALA A 49 -12.02 -7.99 18.04
C ALA A 49 -13.35 -7.20 17.98
N LYS A 50 -13.63 -6.35 18.97
CA LYS A 50 -14.84 -5.48 18.98
C LYS A 50 -14.82 -4.41 17.89
N LYS A 51 -13.64 -4.03 17.41
CA LYS A 51 -13.48 -2.98 16.36
C LYS A 51 -13.33 -3.56 14.96
N ALA A 52 -13.05 -4.86 14.82
CA ALA A 52 -12.73 -5.51 13.55
C ALA A 52 -13.79 -5.32 12.44
N GLY A 53 -15.07 -5.09 12.83
CA GLY A 53 -16.16 -4.82 11.87
C GLY A 53 -16.27 -3.35 11.42
N ARG A 54 -15.40 -2.44 11.89
CA ARG A 54 -15.44 -1.03 11.47
C ARG A 54 -14.65 -0.85 10.19
N ILE A 55 -15.16 -0.02 9.28
CA ILE A 55 -14.48 0.31 8.02
C ILE A 55 -13.18 1.05 8.33
N ALA A 56 -12.06 0.52 7.86
CA ALA A 56 -10.73 1.10 7.95
C ALA A 56 -10.17 1.21 6.52
N ALA A 57 -10.52 2.27 5.81
CA ALA A 57 -10.17 2.52 4.41
C ALA A 57 -9.21 3.71 4.23
N GLU A 58 -8.77 4.29 5.34
CA GLU A 58 -7.66 5.24 5.44
C GLU A 58 -6.39 4.50 5.90
N GLY A 59 -5.27 5.19 6.05
CA GLY A 59 -4.02 4.57 6.49
C GLY A 59 -2.82 4.99 5.66
N ILE A 60 -1.80 4.12 5.60
CA ILE A 60 -0.53 4.40 4.93
C ILE A 60 -0.05 3.18 4.16
N VAL A 61 0.46 3.44 2.96
CA VAL A 61 1.38 2.57 2.24
C VAL A 61 2.81 3.01 2.55
N ASP A 62 3.67 2.07 2.91
CA ASP A 62 5.09 2.33 3.15
C ASP A 62 5.97 1.26 2.49
N THR A 63 7.27 1.53 2.39
CA THR A 63 8.24 0.64 1.76
C THR A 63 9.46 0.44 2.66
N ALA A 64 10.02 -0.76 2.63
CA ALA A 64 11.36 -1.01 3.19
C ALA A 64 12.24 -1.66 2.14
N MET A 65 13.55 -1.43 2.24
CA MET A 65 14.53 -1.89 1.26
C MET A 65 15.76 -2.48 1.95
N SER A 66 16.32 -3.53 1.36
CA SER A 66 17.61 -4.10 1.78
C SER A 66 18.75 -3.11 1.52
N ALA A 67 19.85 -3.25 2.28
CA ALA A 67 21.00 -2.36 2.17
C ALA A 67 21.69 -2.40 0.80
N ASP A 68 21.58 -3.50 0.07
CA ASP A 68 22.11 -3.69 -1.28
C ASP A 68 21.11 -3.26 -2.38
N GLU A 69 19.94 -2.76 -2.00
CA GLU A 69 18.84 -2.34 -2.88
C GLU A 69 18.28 -3.45 -3.79
N LYS A 70 18.64 -4.70 -3.56
CA LYS A 70 18.17 -5.84 -4.36
C LYS A 70 16.79 -6.33 -3.97
N THR A 71 16.39 -6.13 -2.73
CA THR A 71 15.08 -6.53 -2.23
C THR A 71 14.37 -5.34 -1.62
N ALA A 72 13.12 -5.14 -2.01
CA ALA A 72 12.24 -4.17 -1.38
C ALA A 72 10.86 -4.78 -1.13
N VAL A 73 10.14 -4.22 -0.16
CA VAL A 73 8.76 -4.56 0.15
C VAL A 73 7.92 -3.29 0.16
N VAL A 74 6.69 -3.40 -0.30
CA VAL A 74 5.63 -2.41 -0.11
C VAL A 74 4.57 -3.02 0.78
N VAL A 75 4.11 -2.28 1.78
CA VAL A 75 3.06 -2.71 2.73
C VAL A 75 1.92 -1.69 2.75
N GLU A 76 0.70 -2.15 2.97
CA GLU A 76 -0.47 -1.31 3.22
C GLU A 76 -1.01 -1.62 4.62
N VAL A 77 -1.07 -0.59 5.46
CA VAL A 77 -1.66 -0.67 6.80
C VAL A 77 -2.79 0.35 6.90
N ASP A 78 -3.99 -0.17 7.09
CA ASP A 78 -5.21 0.62 7.12
C ASP A 78 -5.58 1.06 8.53
N ALA A 79 -6.31 2.18 8.63
CA ALA A 79 -6.91 2.74 9.82
C ALA A 79 -8.28 3.36 9.50
N GLU A 80 -9.08 3.71 10.53
CA GLU A 80 -10.41 4.27 10.32
C GLU A 80 -10.37 5.71 9.79
N THR A 81 -9.33 6.50 10.15
CA THR A 81 -9.26 7.94 9.85
C THR A 81 -7.91 8.37 9.29
N ASP A 82 -7.93 9.46 8.53
CA ASP A 82 -6.70 10.13 8.05
C ASP A 82 -5.92 10.83 9.18
N PHE A 83 -6.57 11.12 10.31
CA PHE A 83 -5.90 11.64 11.51
C PHE A 83 -4.91 10.62 12.07
N VAL A 84 -5.30 9.34 12.12
CA VAL A 84 -4.41 8.25 12.54
C VAL A 84 -3.28 8.07 11.53
N ALA A 85 -3.56 8.15 10.24
CA ALA A 85 -2.52 8.09 9.20
C ALA A 85 -1.42 9.17 9.38
N LYS A 86 -1.77 10.32 9.92
CA LYS A 86 -0.82 11.43 10.22
C LYS A 86 -0.15 11.31 11.61
N ASN A 87 -0.56 10.34 12.42
CA ASN A 87 -0.02 10.15 13.78
C ASN A 87 1.37 9.53 13.74
N ALA A 88 2.36 10.16 14.38
CA ALA A 88 3.75 9.68 14.36
C ALA A 88 3.93 8.26 14.95
N LYS A 89 3.11 7.85 15.94
CA LYS A 89 3.16 6.47 16.47
C LYS A 89 2.65 5.44 15.46
N PHE A 90 1.60 5.80 14.73
CA PHE A 90 1.10 4.94 13.65
C PHE A 90 2.12 4.83 12.53
N GLN A 91 2.72 5.93 12.10
CA GLN A 91 3.77 5.94 11.07
C GLN A 91 4.97 5.09 11.48
N ALA A 92 5.43 5.22 12.73
CA ALA A 92 6.51 4.37 13.26
C ALA A 92 6.13 2.88 13.26
N TYR A 93 4.90 2.55 13.63
CA TYR A 93 4.41 1.18 13.59
C TYR A 93 4.36 0.64 12.15
N VAL A 94 3.89 1.42 11.18
CA VAL A 94 3.87 1.02 9.76
C VAL A 94 5.29 0.77 9.23
N ALA A 95 6.25 1.63 9.58
CA ALA A 95 7.66 1.41 9.23
C ALA A 95 8.22 0.11 9.85
N ASP A 96 7.85 -0.20 11.11
CA ASP A 96 8.23 -1.47 11.74
C ASP A 96 7.56 -2.68 11.05
N VAL A 97 6.32 -2.56 10.59
CA VAL A 97 5.64 -3.60 9.77
C VAL A 97 6.36 -3.79 8.44
N ALA A 98 6.77 -2.70 7.77
CA ALA A 98 7.53 -2.78 6.52
C ALA A 98 8.89 -3.48 6.73
N ALA A 99 9.60 -3.15 7.81
CA ALA A 99 10.86 -3.80 8.16
C ALA A 99 10.66 -5.31 8.47
N GLN A 100 9.60 -5.66 9.20
CA GLN A 100 9.21 -7.05 9.46
C GLN A 100 8.91 -7.79 8.15
N ALA A 101 8.12 -7.20 7.27
CA ALA A 101 7.77 -7.80 5.98
C ALA A 101 8.98 -7.97 5.06
N LEU A 102 9.95 -7.04 5.10
CA LEU A 102 11.21 -7.17 4.35
C LEU A 102 12.00 -8.41 4.80
N ALA A 103 12.09 -8.64 6.12
CA ALA A 103 12.81 -9.78 6.70
C ALA A 103 12.03 -11.10 6.63
N SER A 104 10.69 -11.05 6.49
CA SER A 104 9.80 -12.20 6.50
C SER A 104 10.04 -13.14 5.31
N SER A 105 9.82 -14.43 5.51
CA SER A 105 9.73 -15.46 4.48
C SER A 105 8.30 -15.99 4.31
N ALA A 106 7.30 -15.37 4.94
CA ALA A 106 5.91 -15.78 4.87
C ALA A 106 5.39 -15.75 3.42
N ALA A 107 4.68 -16.80 3.05
CA ALA A 107 4.10 -16.94 1.72
C ALA A 107 2.74 -16.22 1.57
N ASP A 108 2.09 -15.94 2.69
CA ASP A 108 0.76 -15.32 2.77
C ASP A 108 0.59 -14.49 4.04
N MET A 109 -0.51 -13.74 4.11
CA MET A 109 -0.80 -12.87 5.26
C MET A 109 -1.04 -13.65 6.56
N ASP A 110 -1.63 -14.85 6.51
CA ASP A 110 -1.90 -15.64 7.72
C ASP A 110 -0.58 -16.10 8.34
N SER A 111 0.35 -16.60 7.53
CA SER A 111 1.70 -16.96 7.94
C SER A 111 2.48 -15.76 8.49
N PHE A 112 2.39 -14.60 7.82
CA PHE A 112 3.02 -13.36 8.28
C PHE A 112 2.48 -12.92 9.64
N MET A 113 1.16 -12.93 9.82
CA MET A 113 0.52 -12.54 11.09
C MET A 113 0.86 -13.46 12.25
N ALA A 114 1.26 -14.70 11.98
CA ALA A 114 1.70 -15.68 12.97
C ALA A 114 3.19 -15.59 13.34
N GLU A 115 4.01 -14.88 12.55
CA GLU A 115 5.43 -14.67 12.84
C GLU A 115 5.64 -13.94 14.18
N LYS A 116 6.78 -14.17 14.80
CA LYS A 116 7.20 -13.39 15.96
C LYS A 116 7.50 -11.94 15.57
N TRP A 117 6.98 -11.00 16.33
CA TRP A 117 7.21 -9.58 16.11
C TRP A 117 8.66 -9.20 16.42
N ALA A 118 9.38 -8.63 15.46
CA ALA A 118 10.81 -8.36 15.60
C ALA A 118 11.17 -7.38 16.73
N LYS A 119 10.25 -6.46 17.08
CA LYS A 119 10.47 -5.49 18.18
C LYS A 119 10.19 -6.06 19.57
N ASP A 120 9.37 -7.11 19.64
CA ASP A 120 9.04 -7.84 20.87
C ASP A 120 8.70 -9.29 20.53
N THR A 121 9.69 -10.17 20.61
CA THR A 121 9.55 -11.58 20.25
C THR A 121 8.62 -12.39 21.18
N THR A 122 8.11 -11.81 22.25
CA THR A 122 7.06 -12.40 23.07
C THR A 122 5.69 -12.35 22.39
N LEU A 123 5.52 -11.44 21.42
CA LEU A 123 4.33 -11.24 20.62
C LEU A 123 4.44 -11.86 19.23
N THR A 124 3.30 -12.18 18.66
CA THR A 124 3.15 -12.35 17.22
C THR A 124 2.86 -10.99 16.55
N VAL A 125 3.01 -10.89 15.21
CA VAL A 125 2.61 -9.71 14.43
C VAL A 125 1.14 -9.37 14.70
N LYS A 126 0.26 -10.38 14.76
CA LYS A 126 -1.17 -10.20 15.09
C LYS A 126 -1.40 -9.61 16.49
N GLU A 127 -0.65 -10.06 17.49
CA GLU A 127 -0.75 -9.53 18.85
C GLU A 127 -0.19 -8.12 18.94
N ALA A 128 0.89 -7.81 18.21
CA ALA A 128 1.43 -6.46 18.08
C ALA A 128 0.41 -5.49 17.44
N LEU A 129 -0.27 -5.92 16.37
CA LEU A 129 -1.37 -5.16 15.75
C LEU A 129 -2.49 -4.89 16.76
N SER A 130 -2.93 -5.92 17.50
CA SER A 130 -3.98 -5.79 18.51
C SER A 130 -3.60 -4.80 19.63
N SER A 131 -2.33 -4.78 20.00
CA SER A 131 -1.79 -3.82 20.95
C SER A 131 -1.86 -2.38 20.40
N GLN A 132 -1.50 -2.17 19.13
CA GLN A 132 -1.60 -0.86 18.47
C GLN A 132 -3.06 -0.39 18.35
N ILE A 133 -4.00 -1.27 18.00
CA ILE A 133 -5.45 -0.99 17.99
C ILE A 133 -5.92 -0.51 19.35
N SER A 134 -5.40 -1.09 20.42
CA SER A 134 -5.74 -0.71 21.79
C SER A 134 -5.18 0.65 22.19
N ILE A 135 -3.94 0.95 21.77
CA ILE A 135 -3.23 2.21 22.08
C ILE A 135 -3.82 3.38 21.29
N ILE A 136 -4.06 3.18 19.99
CA ILE A 136 -4.56 4.20 19.06
C ILE A 136 -6.07 4.40 19.22
N GLY A 137 -6.81 3.31 19.47
CA GLY A 137 -8.25 3.35 19.72
C GLY A 137 -9.12 3.17 18.48
N GLU A 138 -8.52 3.01 17.29
CA GLU A 138 -9.21 2.75 16.03
C GLU A 138 -9.02 1.30 15.56
N ASN A 139 -9.88 0.82 14.66
CA ASN A 139 -9.64 -0.39 13.90
C ASN A 139 -8.45 -0.19 12.98
N MET A 140 -7.59 -1.18 12.90
CA MET A 140 -6.42 -1.18 12.04
C MET A 140 -6.24 -2.56 11.43
N ASN A 141 -5.66 -2.60 10.23
CA ASN A 141 -5.39 -3.85 9.53
C ASN A 141 -4.06 -3.75 8.75
N ILE A 142 -3.21 -4.76 8.88
CA ILE A 142 -2.11 -4.97 7.93
C ILE A 142 -2.74 -5.71 6.75
N ARG A 143 -3.10 -4.95 5.70
CA ARG A 143 -3.94 -5.45 4.63
C ARG A 143 -3.21 -6.37 3.68
N ARG A 144 -2.05 -5.92 3.23
CA ARG A 144 -1.23 -6.62 2.24
C ARG A 144 0.21 -6.14 2.26
N PHE A 145 1.08 -6.98 1.77
CA PHE A 145 2.43 -6.59 1.37
C PHE A 145 2.85 -7.35 0.11
N GLU A 146 3.80 -6.79 -0.62
CA GLU A 146 4.44 -7.48 -1.73
C GLU A 146 5.94 -7.22 -1.70
N LYS A 147 6.72 -8.28 -1.84
CA LYS A 147 8.18 -8.26 -1.87
C LYS A 147 8.66 -8.46 -3.29
N VAL A 148 9.60 -7.63 -3.71
CA VAL A 148 10.26 -7.70 -5.01
C VAL A 148 11.76 -7.91 -4.78
N THR A 149 12.35 -8.85 -5.51
CA THR A 149 13.79 -9.11 -5.49
C THR A 149 14.34 -9.12 -6.90
N GLU A 150 15.44 -8.38 -7.13
CA GLU A 150 16.16 -8.31 -8.40
C GLU A 150 17.64 -8.65 -8.20
N GLU A 151 18.08 -9.77 -8.75
CA GLU A 151 19.46 -10.25 -8.59
C GLU A 151 20.46 -9.54 -9.52
N ASN A 152 20.02 -9.15 -10.72
CA ASN A 152 20.82 -8.57 -11.79
C ASN A 152 20.60 -7.07 -11.96
N GLY A 153 20.31 -6.37 -10.84
CA GLY A 153 19.98 -4.96 -10.87
C GLY A 153 19.61 -4.45 -9.48
N PHE A 154 18.50 -3.73 -9.39
CA PHE A 154 18.01 -3.19 -8.12
C PHE A 154 16.51 -2.95 -8.15
N VAL A 155 15.90 -2.77 -6.99
CA VAL A 155 14.51 -2.36 -6.85
C VAL A 155 14.46 -0.89 -6.44
N ALA A 156 13.76 -0.05 -7.21
CA ALA A 156 13.48 1.32 -6.82
C ALA A 156 12.16 1.42 -6.06
N SER A 157 12.07 2.34 -5.10
CA SER A 157 10.84 2.62 -4.35
C SER A 157 10.47 4.10 -4.44
N TYR A 158 9.16 4.37 -4.37
CA TYR A 158 8.63 5.73 -4.32
C TYR A 158 7.36 5.78 -3.49
N ILE A 159 7.33 6.72 -2.54
CA ILE A 159 6.14 7.02 -1.74
C ILE A 159 5.59 8.37 -2.18
N HIS A 160 4.29 8.41 -2.49
CA HIS A 160 3.58 9.59 -2.94
C HIS A 160 2.55 10.06 -1.91
N ALA A 161 2.32 11.38 -1.87
CA ALA A 161 1.28 12.03 -1.05
C ALA A 161 1.29 11.58 0.42
N GLY A 162 2.50 11.47 1.03
CA GLY A 162 2.64 11.14 2.45
C GLY A 162 2.16 9.73 2.83
N GLY A 163 2.34 8.76 1.93
CA GLY A 163 1.95 7.36 2.16
C GLY A 163 0.59 6.98 1.57
N LYS A 164 -0.02 7.82 0.76
CA LYS A 164 -1.27 7.43 0.07
C LYS A 164 -1.02 6.42 -1.05
N ILE A 165 0.14 6.50 -1.71
CA ILE A 165 0.52 5.56 -2.77
C ILE A 165 1.98 5.17 -2.55
N GLY A 166 2.27 3.88 -2.65
CA GLY A 166 3.62 3.32 -2.69
C GLY A 166 3.83 2.51 -3.95
N VAL A 167 5.03 2.66 -4.54
CA VAL A 167 5.40 1.97 -5.77
C VAL A 167 6.78 1.36 -5.61
N LEU A 168 6.91 0.10 -6.03
CA LEU A 168 8.19 -0.55 -6.31
C LEU A 168 8.36 -0.72 -7.81
N VAL A 169 9.58 -0.55 -8.30
CA VAL A 169 9.95 -0.83 -9.70
C VAL A 169 11.14 -1.77 -9.72
N ASP A 170 10.97 -2.89 -10.37
CA ASP A 170 11.98 -3.92 -10.59
C ASP A 170 12.80 -3.55 -11.83
N VAL A 171 14.09 -3.28 -11.63
CA VAL A 171 15.01 -2.78 -12.67
C VAL A 171 16.17 -3.73 -12.86
N GLU A 172 16.15 -4.49 -13.94
CA GLU A 172 17.31 -5.26 -14.40
C GLU A 172 18.27 -4.35 -15.15
N THR A 173 19.55 -4.32 -14.73
CA THR A 173 20.56 -3.48 -15.36
C THR A 173 21.98 -3.93 -14.99
N ASP A 174 22.92 -3.75 -15.94
CA ASP A 174 24.35 -3.95 -15.75
C ASP A 174 25.08 -2.69 -15.21
N VAL A 175 24.38 -1.55 -15.10
CA VAL A 175 24.96 -0.28 -14.61
C VAL A 175 24.06 0.30 -13.53
N ILE A 176 24.58 0.47 -12.32
CA ILE A 176 23.88 1.13 -11.22
C ILE A 176 24.63 2.41 -10.87
N ASN A 177 24.04 3.55 -11.25
CA ASN A 177 24.53 4.90 -10.94
C ASN A 177 23.37 5.84 -10.66
N ASP A 178 23.67 7.09 -10.27
CA ASP A 178 22.65 8.06 -9.89
C ASP A 178 21.64 8.34 -11.00
N ALA A 179 22.09 8.41 -12.28
CA ALA A 179 21.20 8.66 -13.41
C ALA A 179 20.22 7.51 -13.64
N VAL A 180 20.68 6.25 -13.50
CA VAL A 180 19.83 5.06 -13.63
C VAL A 180 18.87 4.97 -12.46
N LYS A 181 19.31 5.27 -11.23
CA LYS A 181 18.44 5.32 -10.04
C LYS A 181 17.39 6.43 -10.16
N GLU A 182 17.76 7.61 -10.65
CA GLU A 182 16.82 8.70 -10.89
C GLU A 182 15.78 8.31 -11.95
N MET A 183 16.20 7.67 -13.03
CA MET A 183 15.29 7.15 -14.05
C MET A 183 14.27 6.17 -13.43
N ALA A 184 14.72 5.20 -12.65
CA ALA A 184 13.85 4.22 -12.00
C ALA A 184 12.85 4.89 -11.04
N ARG A 185 13.29 5.89 -10.27
CA ARG A 185 12.42 6.70 -9.43
C ARG A 185 11.38 7.48 -10.23
N ASN A 186 11.77 8.03 -11.39
CA ASN A 186 10.85 8.73 -12.29
C ASN A 186 9.80 7.77 -12.87
N VAL A 187 10.18 6.52 -13.18
CA VAL A 187 9.25 5.47 -13.61
C VAL A 187 8.28 5.11 -12.47
N ALA A 188 8.76 5.03 -11.23
CA ALA A 188 7.89 4.80 -10.07
C ALA A 188 6.90 5.97 -9.86
N MET A 189 7.35 7.23 -10.05
CA MET A 189 6.48 8.41 -10.01
C MET A 189 5.42 8.38 -11.11
N GLN A 190 5.79 7.94 -12.33
CA GLN A 190 4.86 7.74 -13.44
C GLN A 190 3.75 6.73 -13.05
N ALA A 191 4.13 5.57 -12.52
CA ALA A 191 3.19 4.55 -12.09
C ALA A 191 2.27 5.04 -10.95
N ALA A 192 2.80 5.83 -10.02
CA ALA A 192 2.00 6.46 -8.97
C ALA A 192 0.94 7.41 -9.56
N ALA A 193 1.34 8.24 -10.53
CA ALA A 193 0.49 9.31 -11.09
C ALA A 193 -0.57 8.79 -12.06
N LEU A 194 -0.22 7.87 -12.97
CA LEU A 194 -1.09 7.45 -14.07
C LEU A 194 -1.71 6.06 -13.89
N LYS A 195 -1.44 5.39 -12.77
CA LYS A 195 -2.08 4.13 -12.38
C LYS A 195 -2.16 3.08 -13.51
N PRO A 196 -1.03 2.71 -14.14
CA PRO A 196 -1.03 1.65 -15.15
C PRO A 196 -1.47 0.31 -14.54
N THR A 197 -2.01 -0.56 -15.37
CA THR A 197 -2.44 -1.91 -14.96
C THR A 197 -1.35 -2.94 -15.22
N PHE A 198 -0.58 -2.75 -16.30
CA PHE A 198 0.46 -3.66 -16.77
C PHE A 198 1.78 -2.91 -16.93
N THR A 199 2.89 -3.62 -16.81
CA THR A 199 4.20 -3.05 -17.14
C THR A 199 4.35 -2.93 -18.65
N ASN A 200 4.12 -4.03 -19.36
CA ASN A 200 4.27 -4.16 -20.80
C ASN A 200 3.02 -4.77 -21.43
N ARG A 201 2.92 -4.67 -22.77
CA ARG A 201 1.83 -5.29 -23.53
C ARG A 201 1.80 -6.81 -23.46
N ASP A 202 2.94 -7.44 -23.24
CA ASP A 202 3.08 -8.90 -23.18
C ASP A 202 2.39 -9.49 -21.93
N GLU A 203 2.13 -8.65 -20.93
CA GLU A 203 1.37 -9.03 -19.72
C GLU A 203 -0.15 -9.00 -19.94
N VAL A 204 -0.61 -8.39 -21.03
CA VAL A 204 -2.04 -8.24 -21.32
C VAL A 204 -2.60 -9.53 -21.89
N SER A 205 -3.48 -10.19 -21.14
CA SER A 205 -4.05 -11.45 -21.59
C SER A 205 -4.99 -11.26 -22.79
N PRO A 206 -5.13 -12.26 -23.67
CA PRO A 206 -6.12 -12.24 -24.75
C PRO A 206 -7.55 -12.03 -24.24
N GLU A 207 -7.89 -12.59 -23.07
CA GLU A 207 -9.20 -12.47 -22.43
C GLU A 207 -9.49 -11.02 -22.04
N PHE A 208 -8.49 -10.30 -21.52
CA PHE A 208 -8.62 -8.88 -21.22
C PHE A 208 -8.92 -8.07 -22.48
N ILE A 209 -8.17 -8.32 -23.57
CA ILE A 209 -8.37 -7.63 -24.85
C ILE A 209 -9.77 -7.91 -25.40
N GLU A 210 -10.25 -9.15 -25.33
CA GLU A 210 -11.60 -9.51 -25.81
C GLU A 210 -12.70 -8.88 -24.95
N HIS A 211 -12.48 -8.76 -23.64
CA HIS A 211 -13.39 -8.05 -22.73
C HIS A 211 -13.51 -6.57 -23.09
N GLU A 212 -12.37 -5.87 -23.25
CA GLU A 212 -12.37 -4.46 -23.65
C GLU A 212 -12.99 -4.25 -25.04
N LYS A 213 -12.72 -5.14 -25.99
CA LYS A 213 -13.41 -5.13 -27.31
C LYS A 213 -14.93 -5.24 -27.17
N ALA A 214 -15.42 -6.14 -26.31
CA ALA A 214 -16.86 -6.30 -26.10
C ALA A 214 -17.50 -5.01 -25.55
N ILE A 215 -16.81 -4.34 -24.62
CA ILE A 215 -17.25 -3.04 -24.07
C ILE A 215 -17.29 -1.98 -25.17
N LEU A 216 -16.24 -1.88 -25.99
CA LEU A 216 -16.17 -0.91 -27.09
C LEU A 216 -17.22 -1.16 -28.17
N ILE A 217 -17.52 -2.41 -28.49
CA ILE A 217 -18.61 -2.78 -29.41
C ILE A 217 -19.94 -2.31 -28.86
N ALA A 218 -20.21 -2.56 -27.57
CA ALA A 218 -21.44 -2.13 -26.92
C ALA A 218 -21.57 -0.60 -26.92
N GLN A 219 -20.49 0.13 -26.65
CA GLN A 219 -20.47 1.59 -26.73
C GLN A 219 -20.78 2.11 -28.14
N ILE A 220 -20.16 1.52 -29.16
CA ILE A 220 -20.39 1.90 -30.56
C ILE A 220 -21.85 1.61 -30.95
N GLN A 221 -22.43 0.47 -30.54
CA GLN A 221 -23.81 0.09 -30.83
C GLN A 221 -24.82 1.04 -30.16
N ASN A 222 -24.47 1.59 -29.01
CA ASN A 222 -25.32 2.55 -28.28
C ASN A 222 -25.24 3.99 -28.84
N ASP A 223 -24.30 4.29 -29.72
CA ASP A 223 -24.21 5.58 -30.42
C ASP A 223 -24.75 5.45 -31.86
N PRO A 224 -25.94 6.02 -32.17
CA PRO A 224 -26.56 5.91 -33.52
C PRO A 224 -25.64 6.42 -34.65
N LYS A 225 -24.78 7.39 -34.40
CA LYS A 225 -23.86 7.93 -35.39
C LYS A 225 -22.70 6.97 -35.69
N GLU A 226 -22.24 6.24 -34.69
CA GLU A 226 -21.17 5.26 -34.83
C GLU A 226 -21.73 3.93 -35.36
N ALA A 227 -22.86 3.46 -34.87
CA ALA A 227 -23.52 2.23 -35.29
C ALA A 227 -23.93 2.22 -36.77
N SER A 228 -24.18 3.40 -37.36
CA SER A 228 -24.55 3.53 -38.78
C SER A 228 -23.36 3.42 -39.75
N LYS A 229 -22.11 3.35 -39.24
CA LYS A 229 -20.93 3.25 -40.09
C LYS A 229 -20.76 1.85 -40.70
N PRO A 230 -20.09 1.74 -41.87
CA PRO A 230 -19.76 0.44 -42.42
C PRO A 230 -18.94 -0.41 -41.45
N GLU A 231 -19.19 -1.73 -41.43
CA GLU A 231 -18.55 -2.67 -40.48
C GLU A 231 -17.02 -2.59 -40.49
N LYS A 232 -16.40 -2.45 -41.68
CA LYS A 232 -14.94 -2.27 -41.80
C LYS A 232 -14.44 -1.02 -41.06
N VAL A 233 -15.23 0.05 -41.05
CA VAL A 233 -14.91 1.29 -40.30
C VAL A 233 -15.04 1.06 -38.82
N ILE A 234 -16.09 0.36 -38.38
CA ILE A 234 -16.32 -0.01 -36.97
C ILE A 234 -15.16 -0.86 -36.45
N GLN A 235 -14.72 -1.88 -37.21
CA GLN A 235 -13.56 -2.71 -36.84
C GLN A 235 -12.28 -1.88 -36.72
N GLY A 236 -12.04 -0.95 -37.65
CA GLY A 236 -10.92 -0.03 -37.56
C GLY A 236 -10.97 0.90 -36.35
N MET A 237 -12.18 1.36 -35.97
CA MET A 237 -12.39 2.17 -34.77
C MET A 237 -12.12 1.38 -33.50
N ILE A 238 -12.61 0.13 -33.40
CA ILE A 238 -12.36 -0.75 -32.25
C ILE A 238 -10.85 -0.97 -32.09
N GLN A 239 -10.15 -1.35 -33.18
CA GLN A 239 -8.70 -1.56 -33.12
C GLN A 239 -7.93 -0.29 -32.72
N GLY A 240 -8.36 0.88 -33.21
CA GLY A 240 -7.77 2.17 -32.84
C GLY A 240 -7.98 2.51 -31.36
N ARG A 241 -9.18 2.26 -30.82
CA ARG A 241 -9.51 2.49 -29.40
C ARG A 241 -8.75 1.51 -28.50
N ILE A 242 -8.72 0.23 -28.81
CA ILE A 242 -7.92 -0.76 -28.07
C ILE A 242 -6.45 -0.35 -28.03
N ASN A 243 -5.87 0.05 -29.15
CA ASN A 243 -4.47 0.51 -29.17
C ASN A 243 -4.25 1.77 -28.30
N LYS A 244 -5.25 2.64 -28.19
CA LYS A 244 -5.20 3.82 -27.32
C LYS A 244 -5.28 3.40 -25.86
N GLU A 245 -6.20 2.53 -25.51
CA GLU A 245 -6.38 2.00 -24.14
C GLU A 245 -5.13 1.26 -23.65
N LEU A 246 -4.55 0.41 -24.50
CA LEU A 246 -3.30 -0.28 -24.18
C LEU A 246 -2.13 0.68 -23.91
N LYS A 247 -2.12 1.86 -24.54
CA LYS A 247 -1.15 2.90 -24.23
C LYS A 247 -1.39 3.56 -22.88
N GLU A 248 -2.61 3.53 -22.37
CA GLU A 248 -2.94 4.05 -21.04
C GLU A 248 -2.71 2.99 -19.95
N PHE A 249 -3.03 1.71 -20.24
CA PHE A 249 -2.89 0.61 -19.31
C PHE A 249 -1.45 0.10 -19.12
N CYS A 250 -0.61 0.17 -20.15
CA CYS A 250 0.77 -0.32 -20.09
C CYS A 250 1.74 0.80 -19.72
N LEU A 251 2.41 0.69 -18.57
CA LEU A 251 3.35 1.66 -18.04
C LEU A 251 4.36 2.14 -19.09
N MET A 252 4.99 1.18 -19.80
CA MET A 252 6.06 1.48 -20.77
C MET A 252 5.57 2.20 -22.03
N ASP A 253 4.28 2.09 -22.35
CA ASP A 253 3.65 2.76 -23.49
C ASP A 253 3.05 4.14 -23.16
N GLN A 254 2.84 4.43 -21.86
CA GLN A 254 2.31 5.72 -21.43
C GLN A 254 3.22 6.86 -21.88
N VAL A 255 2.61 8.02 -22.17
CA VAL A 255 3.38 9.26 -22.33
C VAL A 255 4.02 9.63 -20.99
N TYR A 256 5.33 9.81 -20.99
CA TYR A 256 6.07 10.17 -19.79
C TYR A 256 5.64 11.54 -19.27
N VAL A 257 5.24 11.61 -17.99
CA VAL A 257 4.65 12.82 -17.39
C VAL A 257 5.60 14.03 -17.38
N LYS A 258 6.93 13.79 -17.45
CA LYS A 258 7.96 14.83 -17.52
C LYS A 258 8.51 15.01 -18.93
N ALA A 259 7.88 14.45 -19.98
CA ALA A 259 8.31 14.60 -21.36
C ALA A 259 8.21 16.08 -21.79
N GLU A 260 9.31 16.69 -22.17
CA GLU A 260 9.36 18.09 -22.62
C GLU A 260 8.52 18.31 -23.88
N ASP A 261 8.51 17.33 -24.79
CA ASP A 261 7.76 17.37 -26.05
C ASP A 261 6.30 16.90 -25.91
N GLY A 262 5.91 16.41 -24.71
CA GLY A 262 4.59 15.84 -24.43
C GLY A 262 4.25 14.59 -25.25
N LYS A 263 5.25 13.90 -25.84
CA LYS A 263 5.06 12.75 -26.72
C LYS A 263 5.94 11.55 -26.38
N GLN A 264 7.11 11.78 -25.76
CA GLN A 264 8.05 10.74 -25.38
C GLN A 264 7.34 9.72 -24.47
N SER A 265 7.40 8.44 -24.84
CA SER A 265 6.89 7.37 -23.97
C SER A 265 7.87 7.05 -22.84
N VAL A 266 7.38 6.34 -21.80
CA VAL A 266 8.23 5.83 -20.71
C VAL A 266 9.34 4.93 -21.27
N SER A 267 9.03 4.05 -22.22
CA SER A 267 10.03 3.19 -22.87
C SER A 267 11.10 3.98 -23.61
N GLN A 268 10.72 5.07 -24.29
CA GLN A 268 11.67 5.96 -24.97
C GLN A 268 12.55 6.73 -23.97
N TYR A 269 11.96 7.14 -22.83
CA TYR A 269 12.72 7.76 -21.75
C TYR A 269 13.75 6.80 -21.16
N VAL A 270 13.35 5.56 -20.80
CA VAL A 270 14.25 4.52 -20.29
C VAL A 270 15.36 4.23 -21.31
N ALA A 271 15.03 4.06 -22.59
CA ALA A 271 16.01 3.83 -23.65
C ALA A 271 16.99 5.00 -23.82
N SER A 272 16.55 6.24 -23.64
CA SER A 272 17.43 7.42 -23.70
C SER A 272 18.46 7.43 -22.57
N VAL A 273 18.04 7.06 -21.34
CA VAL A 273 18.95 6.96 -20.18
C VAL A 273 19.90 5.76 -20.34
N ALA A 274 19.42 4.63 -20.84
CA ALA A 274 20.24 3.45 -21.14
C ALA A 274 21.35 3.82 -22.13
N LYS A 275 21.01 4.49 -23.23
CA LYS A 275 21.98 4.95 -24.23
C LYS A 275 23.00 5.93 -23.64
N ALA A 276 22.54 6.90 -22.85
CA ALA A 276 23.42 7.92 -22.26
C ALA A 276 24.42 7.34 -21.27
N ASN A 277 24.09 6.22 -20.62
CA ASN A 277 24.93 5.54 -19.63
C ASN A 277 25.64 4.29 -20.17
N ASN A 278 25.49 3.99 -21.46
CA ASN A 278 25.97 2.76 -22.09
C ASN A 278 25.57 1.50 -21.28
N ALA A 279 24.30 1.47 -20.84
CA ALA A 279 23.72 0.45 -19.98
C ALA A 279 22.65 -0.36 -20.73
N ASN A 280 22.47 -1.62 -20.30
CA ASN A 280 21.28 -2.39 -20.62
C ASN A 280 20.27 -2.21 -19.49
N ILE A 281 19.09 -1.69 -19.77
CA ILE A 281 18.07 -1.43 -18.74
C ILE A 281 16.75 -2.02 -19.17
N THR A 282 16.17 -2.86 -18.31
CA THR A 282 14.83 -3.43 -18.47
C THR A 282 13.99 -3.16 -17.22
N ILE A 283 12.83 -2.58 -17.40
CA ILE A 283 11.81 -2.51 -16.35
C ILE A 283 11.02 -3.83 -16.42
N LYS A 284 11.23 -4.72 -15.45
CA LYS A 284 10.62 -6.07 -15.43
C LYS A 284 9.18 -6.03 -14.95
N LYS A 285 8.94 -5.32 -13.85
CA LYS A 285 7.60 -5.13 -13.28
C LYS A 285 7.55 -3.89 -12.39
N PHE A 286 6.36 -3.48 -12.06
CA PHE A 286 6.10 -2.58 -10.95
C PHE A 286 5.05 -3.17 -10.01
N VAL A 287 5.07 -2.74 -8.76
CA VAL A 287 4.03 -2.99 -7.77
C VAL A 287 3.54 -1.64 -7.29
N ARG A 288 2.23 -1.42 -7.32
CA ARG A 288 1.61 -0.18 -6.87
C ARG A 288 0.50 -0.48 -5.87
N PHE A 289 0.62 0.06 -4.67
CA PHE A 289 -0.46 0.06 -3.68
C PHE A 289 -0.97 1.48 -3.48
N GLU A 290 -2.28 1.58 -3.33
CA GLU A 290 -2.97 2.81 -2.94
C GLU A 290 -3.83 2.51 -1.72
N THR A 291 -3.72 3.33 -0.68
CA THR A 291 -4.46 3.15 0.58
C THR A 291 -5.96 3.05 0.32
N GLY A 292 -6.59 2.00 0.84
CA GLY A 292 -8.03 1.78 0.74
C GLY A 292 -8.53 1.46 -0.67
N GLU A 293 -7.64 1.12 -1.62
CA GLU A 293 -8.03 0.78 -2.98
C GLU A 293 -8.96 -0.43 -3.02
N GLY A 294 -10.12 -0.26 -3.69
CA GLY A 294 -11.14 -1.32 -3.81
C GLY A 294 -11.92 -1.62 -2.52
N MET A 295 -11.71 -0.84 -1.45
CA MET A 295 -12.48 -0.96 -0.22
C MET A 295 -13.72 -0.08 -0.25
N GLU A 296 -14.75 -0.50 0.50
CA GLU A 296 -15.89 0.34 0.79
C GLU A 296 -15.44 1.55 1.63
N LYS A 297 -15.76 2.76 1.17
CA LYS A 297 -15.46 3.98 1.92
C LYS A 297 -16.67 4.36 2.76
N LYS A 298 -16.41 4.83 3.98
CA LYS A 298 -17.46 5.41 4.83
C LYS A 298 -18.01 6.65 4.11
N GLU A 299 -19.30 6.64 3.76
CA GLU A 299 -19.96 7.85 3.29
C GLU A 299 -20.04 8.85 4.44
N GLU A 300 -19.22 9.88 4.38
CA GLU A 300 -19.30 11.00 5.32
C GLU A 300 -20.48 11.90 4.90
N ASN A 301 -21.65 11.62 5.45
CA ASN A 301 -22.76 12.58 5.36
C ASN A 301 -22.63 13.62 6.47
N PHE A 302 -21.77 14.61 6.20
CA PHE A 302 -21.50 15.71 7.14
C PHE A 302 -22.79 16.38 7.68
N ALA A 303 -23.85 16.46 6.85
CA ALA A 303 -25.13 16.99 7.24
C ALA A 303 -25.85 16.12 8.31
N GLU A 304 -25.75 14.80 8.20
CA GLU A 304 -26.30 13.86 9.20
C GLU A 304 -25.48 13.85 10.48
N GLU A 305 -24.15 13.94 10.40
CA GLU A 305 -23.30 14.01 11.58
C GLU A 305 -23.56 15.29 12.38
N VAL A 306 -23.67 16.42 11.70
CA VAL A 306 -24.05 17.70 12.34
C VAL A 306 -25.46 17.61 12.92
N ALA A 307 -26.42 17.02 12.23
CA ALA A 307 -27.78 16.84 12.74
C ALA A 307 -27.82 15.94 13.98
N LYS A 308 -27.06 14.85 14.01
CA LYS A 308 -26.90 13.97 15.18
C LYS A 308 -26.26 14.70 16.38
N GLN A 309 -25.23 15.51 16.12
CA GLN A 309 -24.59 16.31 17.18
C GLN A 309 -25.48 17.45 17.70
N MET A 310 -26.36 18.00 16.85
CA MET A 310 -27.31 19.03 17.22
C MET A 310 -28.59 18.47 17.87
N GLY A 311 -28.69 17.14 18.07
CA GLY A 311 -29.85 16.52 18.75
C GLY A 311 -31.15 16.58 17.96
N LYS A 312 -31.08 16.64 16.63
CA LYS A 312 -32.26 16.59 15.71
C LYS A 312 -32.34 15.26 15.01
#